data_fd59fdd8e5534bc5ce3145dfae55c26a
#
_entry.id   fd59fdd8e5534bc5ce3145dfae55c26a
#
_cell.length_a   1.000
_cell.length_b   1.000
_cell.length_c   1.000
_cell.angle_alpha   90.00
_cell.angle_beta   90.00
_cell.angle_gamma   90.00
#
_symmetry.space_group_name_H-M   'P 1'
#
loop_
_entity.id
_entity.type
_entity.pdbx_description
1 polymer ?
#
loop_
_entity_poly.entity_id
_entity_poly.type
_entity_poly.pdbx_seq_one_letter_code
_entity_poly.pdbx_strand_id
1 'polypeptide(L)'
;MRAPRCWRQLLAIVMVAIILPAPLYANASSTDEPASLRNEGGDGAASDQQAVNRELALFRGSAVSLSQAMAIAEALHAGATTADVSFDGASDAPVYRVKTLHNDRVWHHAIDAATGKIVGGEAALPLKELDAEDRGNLAALRTIRHRLADAIRVAEQAASGKAISGGLIRQRGRLNFAIVVMSGSDLKEVVLEPPGASGRR
;
A
#
# COMPACT_ATOMS: atom_id res chain seq x y z
N MET A 1 -15.08 -5.56 17.51
CA MET A 1 -14.77 -6.13 16.20
C MET A 1 -13.43 -5.59 15.78
N ARG A 2 -12.41 -6.46 15.65
CA ARG A 2 -11.02 -6.04 15.35
C ARG A 2 -10.91 -5.74 13.86
N ALA A 3 -10.42 -4.55 13.51
CA ALA A 3 -10.13 -4.16 12.12
C ALA A 3 -9.09 -5.12 11.49
N PRO A 4 -9.24 -5.47 10.22
CA PRO A 4 -8.30 -6.39 9.57
C PRO A 4 -6.91 -5.75 9.42
N ARG A 5 -5.90 -6.45 9.93
CA ARG A 5 -4.48 -6.08 9.95
C ARG A 5 -3.78 -6.20 8.57
N CYS A 6 -4.51 -6.15 7.46
CA CYS A 6 -3.96 -6.48 6.13
C CYS A 6 -2.90 -5.51 5.59
N TRP A 7 -2.86 -4.26 6.03
CA TRP A 7 -1.90 -3.29 5.50
C TRP A 7 -0.44 -3.52 5.95
N ARG A 8 -0.22 -3.91 7.23
CA ARG A 8 1.14 -4.08 7.76
C ARG A 8 1.89 -5.27 7.18
N GLN A 9 1.20 -6.23 6.55
CA GLN A 9 1.83 -7.42 5.99
C GLN A 9 2.35 -7.22 4.56
N LEU A 10 1.77 -6.33 3.75
CA LEU A 10 2.27 -6.05 2.39
C LEU A 10 3.55 -5.19 2.39
N LEU A 11 3.79 -4.36 3.41
CA LEU A 11 5.04 -3.59 3.56
C LEU A 11 6.23 -4.44 4.03
N ALA A 12 6.02 -5.66 4.51
CA ALA A 12 7.08 -6.53 5.03
C ALA A 12 7.85 -7.32 3.96
N ILE A 13 7.41 -7.31 2.70
CA ILE A 13 7.97 -8.19 1.66
C ILE A 13 9.00 -7.49 0.74
N VAL A 14 9.12 -6.16 0.79
CA VAL A 14 10.13 -5.45 -0.03
C VAL A 14 11.34 -5.06 0.82
N MET A 15 12.02 -6.05 1.42
CA MET A 15 13.43 -5.94 1.76
C MET A 15 14.24 -6.43 0.57
N VAL A 16 14.64 -5.52 -0.28
CA VAL A 16 15.67 -5.78 -1.30
C VAL A 16 16.97 -6.07 -0.55
N ALA A 17 17.32 -7.35 -0.45
CA ALA A 17 18.63 -7.78 0.02
C ALA A 17 19.67 -7.33 -1.00
N ILE A 18 20.45 -6.31 -0.65
CA ILE A 18 21.70 -5.97 -1.33
C ILE A 18 22.68 -7.09 -0.97
N ILE A 19 22.88 -8.02 -1.89
CA ILE A 19 23.91 -9.07 -1.78
C ILE A 19 25.26 -8.41 -2.08
N LEU A 20 26.03 -8.15 -1.02
CA LEU A 20 27.46 -7.88 -1.13
C LEU A 20 28.19 -9.22 -1.25
N PRO A 21 29.14 -9.40 -2.20
CA PRO A 21 29.94 -10.61 -2.27
C PRO A 21 30.96 -10.62 -1.14
N ALA A 22 30.92 -11.64 -0.28
CA ALA A 22 31.97 -11.90 0.70
C ALA A 22 32.99 -12.89 0.13
N PRO A 23 34.29 -12.76 0.47
CA PRO A 23 35.36 -13.56 -0.10
C PRO A 23 35.38 -15.00 0.49
N LEU A 24 35.78 -15.90 -0.37
CA LEU A 24 36.07 -17.29 -0.09
C LEU A 24 37.15 -17.48 0.96
N TYR A 25 36.84 -18.20 2.03
CA TYR A 25 37.83 -18.97 2.80
C TYR A 25 37.40 -20.43 2.80
N ALA A 26 38.22 -21.22 2.15
CA ALA A 26 38.18 -22.68 2.27
C ALA A 26 38.79 -23.10 3.60
N ASN A 27 38.12 -24.00 4.33
CA ASN A 27 38.86 -25.04 5.06
C ASN A 27 37.97 -26.28 5.33
N ALA A 28 38.66 -27.40 5.36
CA ALA A 28 38.18 -28.73 5.15
C ALA A 28 37.65 -29.45 6.39
N SER A 29 36.80 -30.46 6.08
CA SER A 29 36.63 -31.79 6.72
C SER A 29 36.17 -31.91 8.17
N SER A 30 34.98 -32.43 8.36
CA SER A 30 34.80 -33.77 9.00
C SER A 30 33.36 -34.27 8.87
N THR A 31 33.27 -35.51 8.52
CA THR A 31 32.14 -36.43 8.39
C THR A 31 31.39 -36.55 9.72
N ASP A 32 30.06 -36.40 9.71
CA ASP A 32 29.10 -37.31 10.34
C ASP A 32 27.67 -37.03 9.87
N GLU A 33 26.95 -38.10 9.54
CA GLU A 33 25.58 -38.18 9.06
C GLU A 33 24.61 -38.42 10.22
N PRO A 34 23.29 -38.50 9.98
CA PRO A 34 22.32 -37.55 9.38
C PRO A 34 21.21 -37.16 10.39
N ALA A 35 20.80 -35.94 10.37
CA ALA A 35 19.49 -35.60 10.91
C ALA A 35 18.67 -34.97 9.79
N SER A 36 17.64 -35.69 9.38
CA SER A 36 16.60 -35.23 8.44
C SER A 36 15.96 -33.96 8.96
N LEU A 37 16.50 -32.81 8.60
CA LEU A 37 15.79 -31.55 8.73
C LEU A 37 14.75 -31.51 7.62
N ARG A 38 13.52 -31.86 7.96
CA ARG A 38 12.35 -31.60 7.15
C ARG A 38 12.36 -30.11 6.80
N ASN A 39 12.44 -29.87 5.51
CA ASN A 39 12.35 -28.55 4.91
C ASN A 39 10.87 -28.10 4.95
N GLU A 40 10.39 -27.65 6.10
CA GLU A 40 9.02 -27.15 6.28
C GLU A 40 8.85 -25.68 5.84
N GLY A 41 9.85 -25.07 5.20
CA GLY A 41 9.82 -23.68 4.76
C GLY A 41 9.46 -23.44 3.29
N GLY A 42 9.28 -24.47 2.48
CA GLY A 42 9.14 -24.32 1.01
C GLY A 42 7.73 -23.99 0.52
N ASP A 43 6.72 -24.57 1.13
CA ASP A 43 5.35 -24.50 0.61
C ASP A 43 4.65 -23.16 0.89
N GLY A 44 5.00 -22.50 1.99
CA GLY A 44 4.44 -21.18 2.34
C GLY A 44 4.87 -20.07 1.36
N ALA A 45 6.15 -20.03 1.04
CA ALA A 45 6.70 -19.00 0.16
C ALA A 45 6.19 -19.12 -1.29
N ALA A 46 5.98 -20.34 -1.78
CA ALA A 46 5.42 -20.58 -3.11
C ALA A 46 3.95 -20.19 -3.20
N SER A 47 3.16 -20.47 -2.16
CA SER A 47 1.74 -20.08 -2.09
C SER A 47 1.57 -18.56 -2.01
N ASP A 48 2.41 -17.87 -1.24
CA ASP A 48 2.38 -16.40 -1.12
C ASP A 48 2.75 -15.74 -2.46
N GLN A 49 3.74 -16.26 -3.18
CA GLN A 49 4.12 -15.75 -4.49
C GLN A 49 3.01 -15.96 -5.53
N GLN A 50 2.29 -17.07 -5.49
CA GLN A 50 1.14 -17.31 -6.36
C GLN A 50 0.00 -16.32 -6.07
N ALA A 51 -0.29 -16.06 -4.80
CA ALA A 51 -1.30 -15.08 -4.39
C ALA A 51 -0.96 -13.67 -4.91
N VAL A 52 0.29 -13.23 -4.74
CA VAL A 52 0.77 -11.93 -5.26
C VAL A 52 0.64 -11.88 -6.79
N ASN A 53 1.08 -12.91 -7.49
CA ASN A 53 1.00 -12.94 -8.96
C ASN A 53 -0.45 -12.88 -9.47
N ARG A 54 -1.37 -13.56 -8.76
CA ARG A 54 -2.80 -13.51 -9.06
C ARG A 54 -3.35 -12.10 -8.84
N GLU A 55 -3.04 -11.48 -7.71
CA GLU A 55 -3.47 -10.12 -7.42
C GLU A 55 -2.98 -9.11 -8.46
N LEU A 56 -1.71 -9.20 -8.87
CA LEU A 56 -1.15 -8.37 -9.93
C LEU A 56 -1.83 -8.63 -11.30
N ALA A 57 -2.22 -9.87 -11.60
CA ALA A 57 -2.96 -10.19 -12.80
C ALA A 57 -4.35 -9.57 -12.80
N LEU A 58 -5.07 -9.63 -11.67
CA LEU A 58 -6.37 -8.99 -11.49
C LEU A 58 -6.26 -7.45 -11.59
N PHE A 59 -5.21 -6.87 -11.01
CA PHE A 59 -4.97 -5.43 -11.13
C PHE A 59 -4.73 -4.99 -12.58
N ARG A 60 -3.96 -5.75 -13.38
CA ARG A 60 -3.77 -5.45 -14.81
C ARG A 60 -5.06 -5.48 -15.61
N GLY A 61 -6.00 -6.35 -15.21
CA GLY A 61 -7.32 -6.48 -15.84
C GLY A 61 -8.35 -5.45 -15.37
N SER A 62 -8.03 -4.62 -14.37
CA SER A 62 -8.97 -3.64 -13.84
C SER A 62 -9.28 -2.56 -14.86
N ALA A 63 -10.58 -2.27 -15.05
CA ALA A 63 -11.03 -1.19 -15.93
C ALA A 63 -10.98 0.18 -15.25
N VAL A 64 -11.10 0.20 -13.92
CA VAL A 64 -11.01 1.40 -13.09
C VAL A 64 -9.58 1.59 -12.60
N SER A 65 -9.03 2.78 -12.74
CA SER A 65 -7.72 3.12 -12.19
C SER A 65 -7.81 3.52 -10.72
N LEU A 66 -6.68 3.47 -10.01
CA LEU A 66 -6.57 3.93 -8.63
C LEU A 66 -7.07 5.38 -8.47
N SER A 67 -6.67 6.28 -9.38
CA SER A 67 -7.09 7.68 -9.37
C SER A 67 -8.59 7.85 -9.61
N GLN A 68 -9.21 7.02 -10.46
CA GLN A 68 -10.66 7.03 -10.66
C GLN A 68 -11.39 6.55 -9.41
N ALA A 69 -10.91 5.48 -8.75
CA ALA A 69 -11.48 5.01 -7.51
C ALA A 69 -11.43 6.08 -6.41
N MET A 70 -10.32 6.81 -6.29
CA MET A 70 -10.22 7.95 -5.37
C MET A 70 -11.23 9.04 -5.68
N ALA A 71 -11.36 9.42 -6.95
CA ALA A 71 -12.32 10.45 -7.37
C ALA A 71 -13.78 10.03 -7.07
N ILE A 72 -14.13 8.75 -7.27
CA ILE A 72 -15.44 8.20 -6.91
C ILE A 72 -15.68 8.33 -5.40
N ALA A 73 -14.71 7.93 -4.57
CA ALA A 73 -14.84 8.01 -3.11
C ALA A 73 -14.94 9.46 -2.62
N GLU A 74 -14.15 10.37 -3.17
CA GLU A 74 -14.19 11.81 -2.81
C GLU A 74 -15.52 12.46 -3.20
N ALA A 75 -16.15 12.02 -4.28
CA ALA A 75 -17.43 12.54 -4.74
C ALA A 75 -18.61 12.21 -3.82
N LEU A 76 -18.48 11.20 -2.94
CA LEU A 76 -19.54 10.83 -1.99
C LEU A 76 -19.74 11.88 -0.89
N HIS A 77 -18.68 12.60 -0.53
CA HIS A 77 -18.73 13.64 0.49
C HIS A 77 -18.02 14.89 0.00
N ALA A 78 -18.75 15.95 -0.28
CA ALA A 78 -18.20 17.21 -0.77
C ALA A 78 -17.08 17.74 0.14
N GLY A 79 -15.88 17.89 -0.41
CA GLY A 79 -14.70 18.33 0.35
C GLY A 79 -13.93 17.18 1.02
N ALA A 80 -14.29 15.93 0.78
CA ALA A 80 -13.49 14.80 1.24
C ALA A 80 -12.09 14.79 0.58
N THR A 81 -11.12 14.26 1.32
CA THR A 81 -9.75 14.12 0.84
C THR A 81 -9.30 12.69 1.07
N THR A 82 -8.79 12.02 0.05
CA THR A 82 -8.25 10.67 0.17
C THR A 82 -6.97 10.68 0.98
N ALA A 83 -6.95 9.84 2.02
CA ALA A 83 -5.77 9.62 2.87
C ALA A 83 -5.03 8.35 2.49
N ASP A 84 -5.75 7.37 1.93
CA ASP A 84 -5.25 6.04 1.68
C ASP A 84 -6.07 5.35 0.59
N VAL A 85 -5.41 4.62 -0.29
CA VAL A 85 -6.05 3.81 -1.31
C VAL A 85 -5.20 2.58 -1.63
N SER A 86 -5.84 1.43 -1.78
CA SER A 86 -5.17 0.19 -2.19
C SER A 86 -6.08 -0.68 -3.03
N PHE A 87 -5.50 -1.39 -3.98
CA PHE A 87 -6.16 -2.47 -4.67
C PHE A 87 -6.20 -3.70 -3.76
N ASP A 88 -7.32 -4.41 -3.75
CA ASP A 88 -7.51 -5.66 -3.02
C ASP A 88 -8.06 -6.70 -3.99
N GLY A 89 -7.20 -7.60 -4.41
CA GLY A 89 -7.49 -8.73 -5.30
C GLY A 89 -7.62 -10.06 -4.57
N ALA A 90 -7.81 -10.06 -3.24
CA ALA A 90 -7.90 -11.29 -2.46
C ALA A 90 -9.11 -12.16 -2.82
N SER A 91 -10.15 -11.57 -3.38
CA SER A 91 -11.36 -12.25 -3.86
C SER A 91 -11.46 -12.23 -5.38
N ASP A 92 -12.39 -13.02 -5.95
CA ASP A 92 -12.68 -13.04 -7.39
C ASP A 92 -13.36 -11.74 -7.88
N ALA A 93 -13.86 -10.92 -6.95
CA ALA A 93 -14.37 -9.59 -7.22
C ALA A 93 -13.41 -8.55 -6.63
N PRO A 94 -12.37 -8.13 -7.39
CA PRO A 94 -11.37 -7.20 -6.90
C PRO A 94 -11.97 -5.81 -6.68
N VAL A 95 -11.52 -5.14 -5.62
CA VAL A 95 -11.98 -3.81 -5.24
C VAL A 95 -10.82 -2.88 -4.95
N TYR A 96 -11.06 -1.58 -5.06
CA TYR A 96 -10.23 -0.57 -4.43
C TYR A 96 -10.78 -0.24 -3.05
N ARG A 97 -9.94 -0.33 -2.02
CA ARG A 97 -10.24 0.15 -0.69
C ARG A 97 -9.75 1.57 -0.57
N VAL A 98 -10.66 2.50 -0.34
CA VAL A 98 -10.34 3.93 -0.26
C VAL A 98 -10.73 4.45 1.11
N LYS A 99 -9.79 5.16 1.77
CA LYS A 99 -10.07 5.90 2.99
C LYS A 99 -10.08 7.39 2.68
N THR A 100 -11.20 8.04 2.97
CA THR A 100 -11.32 9.49 2.84
C THR A 100 -11.51 10.15 4.19
N LEU A 101 -10.97 11.36 4.33
CA LEU A 101 -11.17 12.21 5.50
C LEU A 101 -12.20 13.29 5.17
N HIS A 102 -13.29 13.34 5.92
CA HIS A 102 -14.31 14.36 5.82
C HIS A 102 -14.95 14.63 7.20
N ASN A 103 -15.05 15.90 7.61
CA ASN A 103 -15.72 16.35 8.84
C ASN A 103 -15.31 15.54 10.09
N ASP A 104 -14.01 15.45 10.39
CA ASP A 104 -13.45 14.71 11.55
C ASP A 104 -13.81 13.23 11.61
N ARG A 105 -14.14 12.65 10.45
CA ARG A 105 -14.38 11.23 10.28
C ARG A 105 -13.55 10.66 9.16
N VAL A 106 -13.11 9.43 9.35
CA VAL A 106 -12.52 8.61 8.29
C VAL A 106 -13.61 7.70 7.74
N TRP A 107 -13.83 7.80 6.44
CA TRP A 107 -14.78 7.00 5.71
C TRP A 107 -14.04 5.91 4.94
N HIS A 108 -14.56 4.70 5.00
CA HIS A 108 -14.03 3.54 4.30
C HIS A 108 -14.99 3.16 3.18
N HIS A 109 -14.45 3.12 1.97
CA HIS A 109 -15.19 2.76 0.77
C HIS A 109 -14.55 1.56 0.10
N ALA A 110 -15.36 0.65 -0.44
CA ALA A 110 -14.92 -0.37 -1.37
C ALA A 110 -15.52 -0.06 -2.74
N ILE A 111 -14.69 0.00 -3.77
CA ILE A 111 -15.09 0.35 -5.12
C ILE A 111 -14.69 -0.80 -6.04
N ASP A 112 -15.67 -1.37 -6.74
CA ASP A 112 -15.45 -2.46 -7.68
C ASP A 112 -14.47 -2.05 -8.78
N ALA A 113 -13.42 -2.83 -8.96
CA ALA A 113 -12.32 -2.49 -9.85
C ALA A 113 -12.65 -2.64 -11.35
N ALA A 114 -13.74 -3.33 -11.68
CA ALA A 114 -14.20 -3.49 -13.05
C ALA A 114 -15.23 -2.42 -13.44
N THR A 115 -16.12 -2.04 -12.51
CA THR A 115 -17.28 -1.20 -12.84
C THR A 115 -17.25 0.19 -12.21
N GLY A 116 -16.41 0.43 -11.19
CA GLY A 116 -16.42 1.66 -10.42
C GLY A 116 -17.60 1.81 -9.45
N LYS A 117 -18.43 0.78 -9.30
CA LYS A 117 -19.56 0.83 -8.37
C LYS A 117 -19.09 0.67 -6.94
N ILE A 118 -19.77 1.34 -6.02
CA ILE A 118 -19.53 1.16 -4.58
C ILE A 118 -20.06 -0.20 -4.16
N VAL A 119 -19.25 -0.95 -3.44
CA VAL A 119 -19.57 -2.29 -2.93
C VAL A 119 -19.73 -2.22 -1.43
N GLY A 120 -20.85 -2.75 -0.94
CA GLY A 120 -21.15 -2.75 0.50
C GLY A 120 -21.62 -1.40 1.04
N GLY A 121 -21.67 -1.32 2.37
CA GLY A 121 -22.05 -0.10 3.08
C GLY A 121 -20.85 0.78 3.41
N GLU A 122 -21.09 2.08 3.53
CA GLU A 122 -20.09 3.02 4.04
C GLU A 122 -19.88 2.81 5.54
N ALA A 123 -18.62 2.80 5.96
CA ALA A 123 -18.27 2.78 7.37
C ALA A 123 -17.50 4.05 7.71
N ALA A 124 -17.96 4.77 8.73
CA ALA A 124 -17.32 5.99 9.20
C ALA A 124 -16.83 5.82 10.63
N LEU A 125 -15.57 6.16 10.88
CA LEU A 125 -14.96 6.19 12.19
C LEU A 125 -14.59 7.62 12.57
N PRO A 126 -15.00 8.11 13.76
CA PRO A 126 -14.51 9.37 14.28
C PRO A 126 -12.98 9.35 14.43
N LEU A 127 -12.29 10.45 14.11
CA LEU A 127 -10.84 10.56 14.27
C LEU A 127 -10.34 10.20 15.68
N LYS A 128 -11.13 10.50 16.71
CA LYS A 128 -10.79 10.22 18.11
C LYS A 128 -10.69 8.73 18.43
N GLU A 129 -11.29 7.86 17.61
CA GLU A 129 -11.28 6.40 17.79
C GLU A 129 -10.10 5.73 17.11
N LEU A 130 -9.34 6.47 16.30
CA LEU A 130 -8.11 6.00 15.69
C LEU A 130 -6.97 5.99 16.71
N ASP A 131 -5.94 5.21 16.43
CA ASP A 131 -4.69 5.27 17.19
C ASP A 131 -4.00 6.64 17.05
N ALA A 132 -2.98 6.89 17.87
CA ALA A 132 -2.32 8.19 17.92
C ALA A 132 -1.54 8.51 16.65
N GLU A 133 -0.99 7.49 15.99
CA GLU A 133 -0.22 7.64 14.75
C GLU A 133 -1.13 8.02 13.59
N ASP A 134 -2.18 7.24 13.36
CA ASP A 134 -3.18 7.49 12.30
C ASP A 134 -3.84 8.86 12.48
N ARG A 135 -4.24 9.19 13.70
CA ARG A 135 -4.81 10.50 14.02
C ARG A 135 -3.85 11.64 13.72
N GLY A 136 -2.57 11.49 14.09
CA GLY A 136 -1.53 12.46 13.79
C GLY A 136 -1.26 12.64 12.30
N ASN A 137 -1.26 11.55 11.54
CA ASN A 137 -1.08 11.58 10.09
C ASN A 137 -2.25 12.26 9.38
N LEU A 138 -3.48 11.95 9.76
CA LEU A 138 -4.69 12.55 9.19
C LEU A 138 -4.85 14.03 9.58
N ALA A 139 -4.46 14.40 10.80
CA ALA A 139 -4.42 15.81 11.19
C ALA A 139 -3.41 16.61 10.34
N ALA A 140 -2.24 16.02 10.07
CA ALA A 140 -1.23 16.64 9.22
C ALA A 140 -1.68 16.71 7.74
N LEU A 141 -2.45 15.75 7.23
CA LEU A 141 -3.00 15.78 5.87
C LEU A 141 -3.81 17.06 5.60
N ARG A 142 -4.53 17.59 6.59
CA ARG A 142 -5.31 18.84 6.47
C ARG A 142 -4.45 20.06 6.21
N THR A 143 -3.17 20.02 6.59
CA THR A 143 -2.23 21.14 6.41
C THR A 143 -1.48 21.06 5.08
N ILE A 144 -1.58 19.93 4.38
CA ILE A 144 -0.89 19.70 3.11
C ILE A 144 -1.77 20.22 1.97
N ARG A 145 -1.19 21.04 1.09
CA ARG A 145 -1.88 21.56 -0.11
C ARG A 145 -1.94 20.54 -1.26
N HIS A 146 -0.99 19.62 -1.28
CA HIS A 146 -0.90 18.62 -2.34
C HIS A 146 -1.70 17.38 -1.97
N ARG A 147 -2.48 16.91 -2.92
CA ARG A 147 -3.33 15.72 -2.73
C ARG A 147 -2.56 14.44 -3.04
N LEU A 148 -2.99 13.34 -2.45
CA LEU A 148 -2.47 12.01 -2.76
C LEU A 148 -2.57 11.70 -4.28
N ALA A 149 -3.62 12.17 -4.94
CA ALA A 149 -3.78 12.01 -6.40
C ALA A 149 -2.63 12.66 -7.21
N ASP A 150 -2.12 13.82 -6.78
CA ASP A 150 -0.98 14.45 -7.44
C ASP A 150 0.31 13.65 -7.23
N ALA A 151 0.50 13.13 -6.00
CA ALA A 151 1.64 12.28 -5.67
C ALA A 151 1.61 10.97 -6.48
N ILE A 152 0.45 10.34 -6.62
CA ILE A 152 0.27 9.14 -7.45
C ILE A 152 0.67 9.41 -8.90
N ARG A 153 0.19 10.50 -9.50
CA ARG A 153 0.55 10.85 -10.88
C ARG A 153 2.06 11.05 -11.07
N VAL A 154 2.73 11.71 -10.10
CA VAL A 154 4.19 11.88 -10.13
C VAL A 154 4.90 10.52 -10.01
N ALA A 155 4.45 9.65 -9.10
CA ALA A 155 5.03 8.33 -8.90
C ALA A 155 4.85 7.42 -10.13
N GLU A 156 3.68 7.43 -10.77
CA GLU A 156 3.41 6.68 -12.00
C GLU A 156 4.33 7.12 -13.15
N GLN A 157 4.55 8.42 -13.30
CA GLN A 157 5.48 8.95 -14.29
C GLN A 157 6.94 8.55 -13.98
N ALA A 158 7.37 8.71 -12.73
CA ALA A 158 8.74 8.41 -12.32
C ALA A 158 9.08 6.91 -12.44
N ALA A 159 8.14 6.04 -12.10
CA ALA A 159 8.32 4.59 -12.16
C ALA A 159 7.93 3.97 -13.51
N SER A 160 7.35 4.74 -14.43
CA SER A 160 6.81 4.28 -15.73
C SER A 160 5.84 3.12 -15.55
N GLY A 161 4.82 3.29 -14.70
CA GLY A 161 3.87 2.23 -14.36
C GLY A 161 2.53 2.74 -13.88
N LYS A 162 1.72 1.84 -13.30
CA LYS A 162 0.41 2.15 -12.71
C LYS A 162 0.47 1.95 -11.20
N ALA A 163 -0.03 2.90 -10.42
CA ALA A 163 -0.08 2.79 -8.97
C ALA A 163 -1.13 1.76 -8.54
N ILE A 164 -0.72 0.82 -7.69
CA ILE A 164 -1.57 -0.20 -7.09
C ILE A 164 -2.01 0.19 -5.67
N SER A 165 -1.23 1.03 -5.00
CA SER A 165 -1.59 1.60 -3.70
C SER A 165 -0.93 2.95 -3.47
N GLY A 166 -1.48 3.74 -2.55
CA GLY A 166 -0.92 4.99 -2.10
C GLY A 166 -1.50 5.42 -0.76
N GLY A 167 -0.69 6.00 0.08
CA GLY A 167 -1.12 6.43 1.41
C GLY A 167 -0.11 7.31 2.12
N LEU A 168 -0.44 7.65 3.35
CA LEU A 168 0.39 8.49 4.22
C LEU A 168 1.31 7.64 5.08
N ILE A 169 2.57 8.00 5.11
CA ILE A 169 3.55 7.44 6.04
C ILE A 169 4.28 8.54 6.78
N ARG A 170 4.77 8.23 7.98
CA ARG A 170 5.69 9.10 8.71
C ARG A 170 7.10 8.53 8.63
N GLN A 171 7.99 9.28 7.97
CA GLN A 171 9.39 8.90 7.84
C GLN A 171 10.27 10.03 8.38
N ARG A 172 11.17 9.72 9.32
CA ARG A 172 12.06 10.70 9.97
C ARG A 172 11.29 11.91 10.57
N GLY A 173 10.12 11.64 11.14
CA GLY A 173 9.25 12.68 11.74
C GLY A 173 8.47 13.53 10.74
N ARG A 174 8.66 13.34 9.43
CA ARG A 174 7.94 14.05 8.37
C ARG A 174 6.86 13.18 7.76
N LEU A 175 5.74 13.80 7.41
CA LEU A 175 4.67 13.13 6.67
C LEU A 175 5.07 13.06 5.19
N ASN A 176 4.98 11.85 4.62
CA ASN A 176 5.26 11.59 3.22
C ASN A 176 4.10 10.81 2.60
N PHE A 177 4.04 10.80 1.27
CA PHE A 177 3.23 9.88 0.50
C PHE A 177 4.09 8.68 0.10
N ALA A 178 3.65 7.46 0.45
CA ALA A 178 4.22 6.23 -0.07
C ALA A 178 3.28 5.66 -1.13
N ILE A 179 3.79 5.45 -2.32
CA ILE A 179 3.03 4.94 -3.46
C ILE A 179 3.73 3.68 -3.99
N VAL A 180 2.99 2.60 -4.14
CA VAL A 180 3.50 1.41 -4.83
C VAL A 180 3.02 1.42 -6.26
N VAL A 181 3.97 1.36 -7.18
CA VAL A 181 3.73 1.39 -8.63
C VAL A 181 4.12 0.06 -9.24
N MET A 182 3.23 -0.53 -9.98
CA MET A 182 3.51 -1.70 -10.81
C MET A 182 4.07 -1.24 -12.16
N SER A 183 5.33 -1.60 -12.44
CA SER A 183 6.06 -1.31 -13.69
C SER A 183 6.44 -2.63 -14.35
N GLY A 184 5.69 -3.05 -15.38
CA GLY A 184 5.81 -4.40 -15.92
C GLY A 184 5.39 -5.46 -14.92
N SER A 185 6.33 -6.34 -14.53
CA SER A 185 6.14 -7.35 -13.47
C SER A 185 6.59 -6.88 -12.09
N ASP A 186 7.28 -5.74 -12.01
CA ASP A 186 7.94 -5.28 -10.79
C ASP A 186 7.06 -4.30 -10.02
N LEU A 187 7.15 -4.38 -8.69
CA LEU A 187 6.58 -3.39 -7.78
C LEU A 187 7.70 -2.45 -7.31
N LYS A 188 7.46 -1.15 -7.47
CA LYS A 188 8.38 -0.10 -7.04
C LYS A 188 7.69 0.80 -6.02
N GLU A 189 8.31 0.98 -4.86
CA GLU A 189 7.86 1.98 -3.89
C GLU A 189 8.48 3.34 -4.23
N VAL A 190 7.63 4.36 -4.30
CA VAL A 190 8.02 5.75 -4.50
C VAL A 190 7.55 6.55 -3.29
N VAL A 191 8.49 7.13 -2.56
CA VAL A 191 8.19 7.99 -1.41
C VAL A 191 8.38 9.44 -1.82
N LEU A 192 7.33 10.25 -1.66
CA LEU A 192 7.32 11.66 -2.03
C LEU A 192 7.06 12.53 -0.80
N GLU A 193 7.93 13.49 -0.56
CA GLU A 193 7.70 14.53 0.45
C GLU A 193 6.77 15.60 -0.13
N PRO A 194 5.64 15.91 0.54
CA PRO A 194 4.76 16.98 0.08
C PRO A 194 5.50 18.32 0.07
N PRO A 195 5.46 19.10 -1.02
CA PRO A 195 6.05 20.42 -1.04
C PRO A 195 5.46 21.30 0.08
N GLY A 196 6.30 21.96 0.86
CA GLY A 196 5.90 22.83 1.97
C GLY A 196 5.80 22.15 3.34
N ALA A 197 6.07 20.82 3.44
CA ALA A 197 6.22 20.13 4.73
C ALA A 197 7.55 20.47 5.45
N SER A 198 8.41 21.27 4.84
CA SER A 198 9.62 21.79 5.47
C SER A 198 9.22 22.75 6.58
N GLY A 199 9.36 22.28 7.83
CA GLY A 199 9.06 23.07 9.02
C GLY A 199 9.74 24.43 8.96
N ARG A 200 8.99 25.48 9.27
CA ARG A 200 9.59 26.75 9.66
C ARG A 200 10.60 26.49 10.78
N ARG A 201 11.85 26.74 10.49
CA ARG A 201 12.88 26.90 11.51
C ARG A 201 12.57 28.14 12.36
#